data_110902952a5d419739103f721dfb7243
#
_entry.id   110902952a5d419739103f721dfb7243
#
_cell.length_a   1.000
_cell.length_b   1.000
_cell.length_c   1.000
_cell.angle_alpha   90.00
_cell.angle_beta   90.00
_cell.angle_gamma   90.00
#
_symmetry.space_group_name_H-M   'P 1'
#
loop_
_entity.id
_entity.type
_entity.pdbx_description
1 polymer ?
#
loop_
_entity_poly.entity_id
_entity_poly.type
_entity_poly.pdbx_seq_one_letter_code
_entity_poly.pdbx_strand_id
1 'polypeptide(L)'
;MVAIAFALLAAVAGTKKPKSEVLTPLVSLNSAWFMFGSQEYESDGFQAALKKAKEEKFREEDMKDEVGDETYDLIQEQLNAHRKSKGKDPLEKEKKLPQTRDGGGEPDIDFVDPFGIEATTVSVNQFRRFVRDTKYATEAEAFGWSFVFEPLASNETIKRVDGEEGYGRVKEPPHWMAVQGAYWRRPEGPDSTIKGRGDEPVTHISWNDANAFCKWAGRRLPSEQEWEYAARGGLEDVPFPWGDDPAEGKLNGWQGAFPGKGEAQEDGYIGVAPVDAFEPNGFGMHNMLGNVWEWTRGGTAKERILRGGSFVDSIDGHANHMLRVSTRMVNSADSGSHNTGFRCASTKAKRKRTRRKKRREL
;
A
#
# COMPACT_ATOMS: atom_id res chain seq x y z
N MET A 1 30.10 -43.82 15.67
CA MET A 1 29.29 -43.34 16.83
C MET A 1 29.34 -41.81 17.04
N VAL A 2 30.19 -41.06 16.37
CA VAL A 2 30.27 -39.59 16.53
C VAL A 2 29.28 -38.85 15.61
N ALA A 3 28.87 -39.45 14.50
CA ALA A 3 27.93 -38.84 13.55
C ALA A 3 26.46 -38.88 13.99
N ILE A 4 26.09 -39.74 14.94
CA ILE A 4 24.71 -39.86 15.44
C ILE A 4 24.45 -38.87 16.59
N ALA A 5 25.50 -38.44 17.30
CA ALA A 5 25.37 -37.45 18.37
C ALA A 5 25.11 -36.02 17.85
N PHE A 6 25.57 -35.69 16.63
CA PHE A 6 25.31 -34.37 16.02
C PHE A 6 23.89 -34.25 15.44
N ALA A 7 23.28 -35.35 15.05
CA ALA A 7 21.91 -35.34 14.53
C ALA A 7 20.84 -35.18 15.63
N LEU A 8 21.13 -35.60 16.87
CA LEU A 8 20.20 -35.48 18.00
C LEU A 8 20.28 -34.12 18.70
N LEU A 9 21.41 -33.41 18.62
CA LEU A 9 21.50 -32.04 19.15
C LEU A 9 20.83 -30.99 18.23
N ALA A 10 20.67 -31.25 16.94
CA ALA A 10 19.97 -30.41 16.01
C ALA A 10 18.43 -30.49 16.11
N ALA A 11 17.91 -31.56 16.71
CA ALA A 11 16.47 -31.80 16.85
C ALA A 11 15.85 -31.15 18.11
N VAL A 12 16.67 -30.65 19.05
CA VAL A 12 16.20 -30.02 20.30
C VAL A 12 16.31 -28.50 20.29
N ALA A 13 17.17 -27.93 19.46
CA ALA A 13 17.12 -26.50 19.18
C ALA A 13 16.10 -26.28 18.05
N GLY A 14 14.85 -25.94 18.40
CA GLY A 14 13.88 -25.42 17.44
C GLY A 14 14.49 -24.20 16.77
N THR A 15 15.24 -24.40 15.67
CA THR A 15 15.85 -23.32 14.89
C THR A 15 14.72 -22.47 14.34
N LYS A 16 14.52 -21.30 14.97
CA LYS A 16 13.62 -20.28 14.41
C LYS A 16 14.11 -20.06 12.98
N LYS A 17 13.25 -20.32 11.98
CA LYS A 17 13.55 -19.96 10.60
C LYS A 17 14.03 -18.51 10.56
N PRO A 18 15.10 -18.19 9.82
CA PRO A 18 15.55 -16.81 9.70
C PRO A 18 14.42 -15.93 9.16
N LYS A 19 14.38 -14.66 9.57
CA LYS A 19 13.34 -13.71 9.15
C LYS A 19 13.17 -13.66 7.63
N SER A 20 14.26 -13.78 6.87
CA SER A 20 14.30 -13.77 5.41
C SER A 20 13.50 -14.90 4.75
N GLU A 21 13.28 -16.03 5.43
CA GLU A 21 12.49 -17.15 4.88
C GLU A 21 10.98 -17.01 5.09
N VAL A 22 10.58 -16.05 5.91
CA VAL A 22 9.16 -15.82 6.27
C VAL A 22 8.60 -14.57 5.58
N LEU A 23 9.47 -13.63 5.22
CA LEU A 23 9.06 -12.37 4.63
C LEU A 23 8.98 -12.49 3.11
N THR A 24 7.99 -11.83 2.51
CA THR A 24 7.90 -11.70 1.05
C THR A 24 9.19 -11.08 0.51
N PRO A 25 9.78 -11.66 -0.53
CA PRO A 25 10.94 -11.06 -1.20
C PRO A 25 10.62 -9.64 -1.67
N LEU A 26 11.63 -8.76 -1.64
CA LEU A 26 11.50 -7.42 -2.18
C LEU A 26 11.80 -7.44 -3.68
N VAL A 27 10.89 -6.91 -4.47
CA VAL A 27 11.15 -6.55 -5.87
C VAL A 27 11.93 -5.24 -5.88
N SER A 28 13.02 -5.24 -6.62
CA SER A 28 13.88 -4.06 -6.74
C SER A 28 13.48 -3.22 -7.92
N LEU A 29 13.01 -2.01 -7.68
CA LEU A 29 12.64 -1.05 -8.72
C LEU A 29 13.74 0.02 -8.84
N ASN A 30 13.97 0.47 -10.08
CA ASN A 30 14.92 1.54 -10.36
C ASN A 30 14.24 2.89 -10.17
N SER A 31 15.06 3.96 -10.11
CA SER A 31 14.53 5.32 -10.17
C SER A 31 13.80 5.58 -11.47
N ALA A 32 12.69 6.27 -11.38
CA ALA A 32 11.92 6.68 -12.54
C ALA A 32 11.11 7.94 -12.27
N TRP A 33 10.86 8.68 -13.35
CA TRP A 33 9.81 9.68 -13.43
C TRP A 33 8.53 9.01 -13.89
N PHE A 34 7.43 9.35 -13.30
CA PHE A 34 6.12 8.84 -13.70
C PHE A 34 5.01 9.86 -13.37
N MET A 35 3.88 9.74 -14.02
CA MET A 35 2.71 10.52 -13.67
C MET A 35 2.02 9.89 -12.46
N PHE A 36 1.87 10.70 -11.42
CA PHE A 36 1.20 10.35 -10.17
C PHE A 36 -0.21 10.98 -10.17
N GLY A 37 -1.21 10.22 -9.75
CA GLY A 37 -2.59 10.68 -9.75
C GLY A 37 -3.41 10.18 -10.94
N SER A 38 -4.62 10.70 -11.11
CA SER A 38 -5.54 10.32 -12.19
C SER A 38 -5.74 11.46 -13.18
N GLN A 39 -5.80 11.11 -14.45
CA GLN A 39 -6.15 12.03 -15.53
C GLN A 39 -7.02 11.36 -16.60
N GLU A 40 -8.00 12.09 -17.11
CA GLU A 40 -8.57 11.88 -18.45
C GLU A 40 -7.76 12.72 -19.45
N TYR A 41 -6.61 12.19 -19.93
CA TYR A 41 -5.73 12.94 -20.84
C TYR A 41 -5.50 12.24 -22.16
N GLU A 42 -5.32 13.07 -23.21
CA GLU A 42 -4.79 12.64 -24.49
C GLU A 42 -3.29 12.31 -24.35
N SER A 43 -2.89 11.13 -24.81
CA SER A 43 -1.56 10.52 -24.63
C SER A 43 -0.35 11.39 -25.03
N ASP A 44 -0.52 12.26 -26.04
CA ASP A 44 0.56 13.11 -26.56
C ASP A 44 0.99 14.23 -25.60
N GLY A 45 0.05 14.77 -24.82
CA GLY A 45 0.34 15.80 -23.81
C GLY A 45 1.15 15.28 -22.63
N PHE A 46 0.91 14.06 -22.21
CA PHE A 46 1.63 13.39 -21.14
C PHE A 46 3.11 13.16 -21.46
N GLN A 47 3.40 12.56 -22.61
CA GLN A 47 4.78 12.28 -23.03
C GLN A 47 5.61 13.57 -23.18
N ALA A 48 4.99 14.65 -23.65
CA ALA A 48 5.64 15.96 -23.74
C ALA A 48 5.92 16.56 -22.34
N ALA A 49 4.97 16.45 -21.38
CA ALA A 49 5.14 16.92 -20.01
C ALA A 49 6.20 16.11 -19.25
N LEU A 50 6.18 14.78 -19.37
CA LEU A 50 7.17 13.88 -18.77
C LEU A 50 8.58 14.14 -19.30
N LYS A 51 8.72 14.35 -20.63
CA LYS A 51 10.00 14.70 -21.25
C LYS A 51 10.53 16.02 -20.72
N LYS A 52 9.66 17.03 -20.63
CA LYS A 52 10.02 18.36 -20.10
C LYS A 52 10.45 18.31 -18.63
N ALA A 53 9.74 17.56 -17.79
CA ALA A 53 10.09 17.40 -16.38
C ALA A 53 11.43 16.68 -16.18
N LYS A 54 11.68 15.62 -16.95
CA LYS A 54 12.98 14.92 -16.96
C LYS A 54 14.15 15.86 -17.35
N GLU A 55 13.94 16.71 -18.36
CA GLU A 55 14.94 17.68 -18.81
C GLU A 55 15.16 18.79 -17.76
N GLU A 56 14.10 19.28 -17.12
CA GLU A 56 14.18 20.32 -16.09
C GLU A 56 14.91 19.82 -14.83
N LYS A 57 14.65 18.61 -14.35
CA LYS A 57 15.30 18.09 -13.14
C LYS A 57 16.74 17.64 -13.39
N PHE A 58 17.06 17.11 -14.55
CA PHE A 58 18.43 16.83 -14.93
C PHE A 58 19.30 18.10 -14.84
N ARG A 59 18.75 19.24 -15.28
CA ARG A 59 19.41 20.54 -15.15
C ARG A 59 19.53 21.04 -13.71
N GLU A 60 18.58 20.73 -12.83
CA GLU A 60 18.62 21.11 -11.41
C GLU A 60 19.70 20.37 -10.63
N GLU A 61 19.82 19.05 -10.82
CA GLU A 61 20.84 18.24 -10.17
C GLU A 61 22.26 18.58 -10.68
N ASP A 62 22.39 18.77 -11.99
CA ASP A 62 23.65 19.20 -12.60
C ASP A 62 24.05 20.62 -12.14
N MET A 63 23.08 21.54 -12.01
CA MET A 63 23.37 22.90 -11.54
C MET A 63 23.75 22.95 -10.07
N LYS A 64 23.13 22.14 -9.17
CA LYS A 64 23.51 22.09 -7.76
C LYS A 64 24.94 21.62 -7.56
N ASP A 65 25.35 20.61 -8.34
CA ASP A 65 26.71 20.09 -8.29
C ASP A 65 27.75 21.06 -8.91
N GLU A 66 27.34 21.90 -9.88
CA GLU A 66 28.24 22.84 -10.56
C GLU A 66 28.32 24.23 -9.87
N VAL A 67 27.24 24.74 -9.29
CA VAL A 67 27.15 26.13 -8.82
C VAL A 67 27.12 26.28 -7.30
N GLY A 68 26.95 25.23 -6.55
CA GLY A 68 26.81 25.23 -5.08
C GLY A 68 25.45 25.71 -4.58
N ASP A 69 25.08 25.33 -3.34
CA ASP A 69 23.75 25.54 -2.75
C ASP A 69 23.31 27.00 -2.71
N GLU A 70 24.20 27.95 -2.35
CA GLU A 70 23.87 29.39 -2.26
C GLU A 70 23.51 30.00 -3.63
N THR A 71 24.20 29.59 -4.68
CA THR A 71 23.91 30.07 -6.05
C THR A 71 22.65 29.46 -6.61
N TYR A 72 22.36 28.21 -6.26
CA TYR A 72 21.12 27.52 -6.63
C TYR A 72 19.89 28.20 -6.03
N ASP A 73 19.93 28.58 -4.74
CA ASP A 73 18.83 29.28 -4.06
C ASP A 73 18.56 30.65 -4.71
N LEU A 74 19.62 31.36 -5.12
CA LEU A 74 19.49 32.65 -5.84
C LEU A 74 18.82 32.47 -7.22
N ILE A 75 19.14 31.37 -7.93
CA ILE A 75 18.51 31.04 -9.23
C ILE A 75 17.05 30.71 -9.01
N GLN A 76 16.67 29.98 -7.97
CA GLN A 76 15.29 29.66 -7.63
C GLN A 76 14.48 30.94 -7.29
N GLU A 77 15.08 31.88 -6.59
CA GLU A 77 14.47 33.16 -6.26
C GLU A 77 14.20 34.01 -7.52
N GLN A 78 15.15 34.04 -8.46
CA GLN A 78 14.99 34.71 -9.75
C GLN A 78 13.93 34.05 -10.65
N LEU A 79 13.86 32.71 -10.66
CA LEU A 79 12.82 31.94 -11.39
C LEU A 79 11.44 32.23 -10.82
N ASN A 80 11.30 32.27 -9.50
CA ASN A 80 10.03 32.60 -8.84
C ASN A 80 9.62 34.07 -9.11
N ALA A 81 10.56 35.01 -9.14
CA ALA A 81 10.30 36.40 -9.51
C ALA A 81 9.86 36.50 -10.98
N HIS A 82 10.44 35.73 -11.90
CA HIS A 82 10.06 35.67 -13.30
C HIS A 82 8.67 35.03 -13.50
N ARG A 83 8.33 33.99 -12.75
CA ARG A 83 6.97 33.40 -12.74
C ARG A 83 5.93 34.41 -12.30
N LYS A 84 6.21 35.15 -11.24
CA LYS A 84 5.35 36.21 -10.71
C LYS A 84 5.11 37.33 -11.74
N SER A 85 6.14 37.71 -12.51
CA SER A 85 6.04 38.71 -13.57
C SER A 85 5.16 38.27 -14.77
N LYS A 86 4.95 36.94 -14.93
CA LYS A 86 4.09 36.35 -15.96
C LYS A 86 2.69 35.96 -15.45
N GLY A 87 2.30 36.41 -14.25
CA GLY A 87 0.98 36.11 -13.66
C GLY A 87 0.80 34.67 -13.25
N LYS A 88 1.89 33.92 -13.05
CA LYS A 88 1.87 32.57 -12.49
C LYS A 88 2.26 32.67 -11.02
N ASP A 89 1.41 32.14 -10.13
CA ASP A 89 1.68 32.13 -8.70
C ASP A 89 2.98 31.37 -8.35
N PRO A 90 3.68 31.80 -7.27
CA PRO A 90 4.77 31.01 -6.70
C PRO A 90 4.24 29.65 -6.28
N LEU A 91 5.10 28.64 -6.24
CA LEU A 91 4.77 27.31 -5.73
C LEU A 91 4.12 27.41 -4.34
N GLU A 92 2.81 27.59 -4.29
CA GLU A 92 2.04 27.66 -3.06
C GLU A 92 1.98 26.27 -2.41
N LYS A 93 2.26 26.28 -1.10
CA LYS A 93 1.97 25.19 -0.18
C LYS A 93 0.54 24.70 -0.38
N GLU A 94 0.40 23.43 -0.72
CA GLU A 94 -0.79 22.59 -0.65
C GLU A 94 -2.15 23.31 -0.70
N LYS A 95 -2.62 23.70 -1.89
CA LYS A 95 -4.04 23.78 -2.14
C LYS A 95 -4.62 22.37 -2.02
N LYS A 96 -5.69 22.17 -1.24
CA LYS A 96 -6.50 20.96 -1.35
C LYS A 96 -6.98 20.88 -2.80
N LEU A 97 -6.36 19.98 -3.57
CA LEU A 97 -6.75 19.72 -4.95
C LEU A 97 -8.17 19.14 -4.96
N PRO A 98 -8.99 19.43 -5.97
CA PRO A 98 -10.28 18.78 -6.13
C PRO A 98 -10.06 17.28 -6.15
N GLN A 99 -10.75 16.54 -5.28
CA GLN A 99 -10.65 15.08 -5.28
C GLN A 99 -11.45 14.54 -6.46
N THR A 100 -10.81 13.73 -7.27
CA THR A 100 -11.48 12.90 -8.28
C THR A 100 -12.31 11.81 -7.57
N ARG A 101 -13.20 11.11 -8.29
CA ARG A 101 -14.03 10.03 -7.69
C ARG A 101 -13.22 8.88 -7.10
N ASP A 102 -11.97 8.69 -7.55
CA ASP A 102 -11.02 7.74 -6.99
C ASP A 102 -10.22 8.31 -5.79
N GLY A 103 -10.40 9.58 -5.46
CA GLY A 103 -9.64 10.28 -4.42
C GLY A 103 -8.22 10.66 -4.81
N GLY A 104 -7.79 10.38 -6.04
CA GLY A 104 -6.40 10.50 -6.47
C GLY A 104 -5.88 11.94 -6.63
N GLY A 105 -6.76 12.93 -6.72
CA GLY A 105 -6.35 14.31 -6.99
C GLY A 105 -5.89 14.53 -8.43
N GLU A 106 -5.47 15.75 -8.74
CA GLU A 106 -4.94 16.05 -10.07
C GLU A 106 -3.57 15.39 -10.30
N PRO A 107 -3.32 14.97 -11.56
CA PRO A 107 -2.05 14.34 -11.90
C PRO A 107 -0.89 15.31 -11.78
N ASP A 108 0.23 14.79 -11.31
CA ASP A 108 1.50 15.49 -11.22
C ASP A 108 2.62 14.54 -11.66
N ILE A 109 3.75 15.10 -12.06
CA ILE A 109 4.92 14.30 -12.41
C ILE A 109 5.79 14.18 -11.17
N ASP A 110 6.03 12.96 -10.74
CA ASP A 110 6.82 12.68 -9.54
C ASP A 110 8.01 11.76 -9.85
N PHE A 111 8.95 11.74 -8.93
CA PHE A 111 10.17 10.96 -9.04
C PHE A 111 10.32 10.00 -7.86
N VAL A 112 10.71 8.79 -8.15
CA VAL A 112 11.06 7.79 -7.14
C VAL A 112 12.53 7.41 -7.22
N ASP A 113 13.21 7.45 -6.07
CA ASP A 113 14.53 6.87 -5.92
C ASP A 113 14.48 5.33 -6.00
N PRO A 114 15.61 4.66 -6.30
CA PRO A 114 15.64 3.20 -6.29
C PRO A 114 15.24 2.61 -4.95
N PHE A 115 14.26 1.73 -4.94
CA PHE A 115 13.73 1.11 -3.73
C PHE A 115 13.42 -0.38 -3.95
N GLY A 116 13.10 -1.08 -2.87
CA GLY A 116 12.54 -2.41 -2.91
C GLY A 116 11.15 -2.40 -2.31
N ILE A 117 10.23 -3.18 -2.85
CA ILE A 117 8.86 -3.32 -2.36
C ILE A 117 8.45 -4.80 -2.36
N GLU A 118 7.62 -5.20 -1.41
CA GLU A 118 7.09 -6.57 -1.36
C GLU A 118 6.14 -6.82 -2.54
N ALA A 119 6.31 -7.96 -3.20
CA ALA A 119 5.47 -8.35 -4.34
C ALA A 119 4.00 -8.52 -3.97
N THR A 120 3.72 -8.89 -2.73
CA THR A 120 2.37 -9.10 -2.17
C THR A 120 2.17 -8.28 -0.91
N THR A 121 0.92 -8.12 -0.49
CA THR A 121 0.59 -7.65 0.85
C THR A 121 1.10 -8.62 1.91
N VAL A 122 1.24 -8.15 3.14
CA VAL A 122 1.64 -8.99 4.28
C VAL A 122 0.53 -9.96 4.61
N SER A 123 0.87 -11.26 4.59
CA SER A 123 -0.10 -12.32 4.88
C SER A 123 -0.32 -12.55 6.38
N VAL A 124 -1.43 -13.22 6.72
CA VAL A 124 -1.73 -13.68 8.09
C VAL A 124 -0.57 -14.52 8.67
N ASN A 125 0.07 -15.39 7.87
CA ASN A 125 1.19 -16.20 8.32
C ASN A 125 2.41 -15.34 8.72
N GLN A 126 2.71 -14.31 7.95
CA GLN A 126 3.81 -13.39 8.21
C GLN A 126 3.54 -12.55 9.47
N PHE A 127 2.33 -12.00 9.58
CA PHE A 127 1.94 -11.20 10.75
C PHE A 127 1.88 -12.04 12.03
N ARG A 128 1.38 -13.28 11.95
CA ARG A 128 1.42 -14.26 13.05
C ARG A 128 2.85 -14.49 13.55
N ARG A 129 3.83 -14.52 12.65
CA ARG A 129 5.25 -14.64 13.02
C ARG A 129 5.73 -13.42 13.78
N PHE A 130 5.40 -12.20 13.31
CA PHE A 130 5.73 -10.96 13.99
C PHE A 130 5.17 -10.95 15.43
N VAL A 131 3.87 -11.20 15.59
CA VAL A 131 3.23 -11.24 16.91
C VAL A 131 3.85 -12.30 17.82
N ARG A 132 4.18 -13.47 17.28
CA ARG A 132 4.84 -14.53 18.07
C ARG A 132 6.21 -14.09 18.58
N ASP A 133 7.00 -13.42 17.73
CA ASP A 133 8.37 -13.03 18.06
C ASP A 133 8.44 -11.82 18.98
N THR A 134 7.47 -10.90 18.91
CA THR A 134 7.48 -9.62 19.62
C THR A 134 6.47 -9.53 20.76
N LYS A 135 5.45 -10.40 20.77
CA LYS A 135 4.26 -10.28 21.64
C LYS A 135 3.48 -8.99 21.42
N TYR A 136 3.54 -8.46 20.20
CA TYR A 136 2.84 -7.24 19.83
C TYR A 136 1.33 -7.44 19.95
N ALA A 137 0.65 -6.49 20.59
CA ALA A 137 -0.80 -6.36 20.58
C ALA A 137 -1.17 -5.24 19.58
N THR A 138 -2.12 -5.50 18.69
CA THR A 138 -2.60 -4.50 17.73
C THR A 138 -3.53 -3.49 18.41
N GLU A 139 -3.74 -2.34 17.77
CA GLU A 139 -4.67 -1.34 18.28
C GLU A 139 -6.10 -1.88 18.34
N ALA A 140 -6.54 -2.69 17.37
CA ALA A 140 -7.83 -3.38 17.44
C ALA A 140 -7.94 -4.31 18.67
N GLU A 141 -6.86 -5.01 19.06
CA GLU A 141 -6.80 -5.79 20.30
C GLU A 141 -6.86 -4.89 21.54
N ALA A 142 -6.19 -3.74 21.51
CA ALA A 142 -6.18 -2.77 22.62
C ALA A 142 -7.54 -2.07 22.79
N PHE A 143 -8.21 -1.71 21.70
CA PHE A 143 -9.55 -1.13 21.71
C PHE A 143 -10.63 -2.16 22.08
N GLY A 144 -10.36 -3.43 21.82
CA GLY A 144 -11.30 -4.53 22.02
C GLY A 144 -12.36 -4.65 20.92
N TRP A 145 -12.23 -3.92 19.81
CA TRP A 145 -13.15 -3.95 18.68
C TRP A 145 -12.49 -3.47 17.37
N SER A 146 -13.15 -3.75 16.25
CA SER A 146 -12.78 -3.20 14.94
C SER A 146 -13.99 -3.16 14.01
N PHE A 147 -13.82 -2.48 12.84
CA PHE A 147 -14.86 -2.40 11.83
C PHE A 147 -14.92 -3.66 10.98
N VAL A 148 -16.12 -4.25 10.91
CA VAL A 148 -16.44 -5.43 10.10
C VAL A 148 -17.45 -5.06 9.03
N PHE A 149 -17.26 -5.58 7.82
CA PHE A 149 -18.22 -5.47 6.74
C PHE A 149 -19.37 -6.45 6.99
N GLU A 150 -20.58 -5.94 7.13
CA GLU A 150 -21.77 -6.68 7.59
C GLU A 150 -22.06 -7.97 6.80
N PRO A 151 -22.00 -7.97 5.43
CA PRO A 151 -22.31 -9.19 4.66
C PRO A 151 -21.39 -10.39 4.98
N LEU A 152 -20.25 -10.18 5.61
CA LEU A 152 -19.31 -11.23 6.01
C LEU A 152 -19.46 -11.67 7.47
N ALA A 153 -20.23 -10.93 8.27
CA ALA A 153 -20.43 -11.25 9.67
C ALA A 153 -21.47 -12.40 9.84
N SER A 154 -21.29 -13.19 10.90
CA SER A 154 -22.28 -14.19 11.27
C SER A 154 -23.59 -13.54 11.75
N ASN A 155 -24.72 -14.26 11.60
CA ASN A 155 -26.00 -13.79 12.13
C ASN A 155 -25.95 -13.51 13.62
N GLU A 156 -25.16 -14.26 14.40
CA GLU A 156 -24.92 -14.05 15.83
C GLU A 156 -24.17 -12.75 16.08
N THR A 157 -23.14 -12.47 15.29
CA THR A 157 -22.40 -11.20 15.38
C THR A 157 -23.31 -10.01 15.04
N ILE A 158 -24.11 -10.10 13.98
CA ILE A 158 -25.09 -9.06 13.61
C ILE A 158 -26.09 -8.82 14.74
N LYS A 159 -26.69 -9.87 15.32
CA LYS A 159 -27.64 -9.75 16.44
C LYS A 159 -27.01 -9.09 17.67
N ARG A 160 -25.72 -9.38 17.98
CA ARG A 160 -25.01 -8.73 19.09
C ARG A 160 -24.80 -7.23 18.81
N VAL A 161 -24.44 -6.87 17.57
CA VAL A 161 -24.23 -5.45 17.19
C VAL A 161 -25.54 -4.65 17.23
N ASP A 162 -26.64 -5.26 16.80
CA ASP A 162 -27.97 -4.60 16.79
C ASP A 162 -28.63 -4.64 18.18
N GLY A 163 -28.08 -5.39 19.14
CA GLY A 163 -28.52 -5.46 20.55
C GLY A 163 -27.89 -4.41 21.44
N GLU A 164 -28.20 -4.50 22.76
CA GLU A 164 -27.68 -3.54 23.77
C GLU A 164 -26.16 -3.69 24.05
N GLU A 165 -25.54 -4.80 23.67
CA GLU A 165 -24.14 -5.13 23.97
C GLU A 165 -23.16 -4.69 22.86
N GLY A 166 -23.63 -4.13 21.74
CA GLY A 166 -22.80 -3.77 20.59
C GLY A 166 -22.40 -2.30 20.56
N TYR A 167 -21.27 -1.99 19.91
CA TYR A 167 -20.90 -0.61 19.60
C TYR A 167 -21.72 0.00 18.45
N GLY A 168 -22.61 -0.80 17.84
CA GLY A 168 -23.56 -0.37 16.82
C GLY A 168 -23.00 -0.28 15.40
N ARG A 169 -23.86 0.21 14.52
CA ARG A 169 -23.56 0.42 13.11
C ARG A 169 -22.97 1.81 12.90
N VAL A 170 -22.08 1.92 11.91
CA VAL A 170 -21.67 3.23 11.39
C VAL A 170 -22.89 3.90 10.77
N LYS A 171 -23.11 5.19 11.02
CA LYS A 171 -24.28 5.89 10.47
C LYS A 171 -24.22 5.95 8.94
N GLU A 172 -23.05 6.23 8.41
CA GLU A 172 -22.76 6.25 6.98
C GLU A 172 -21.30 5.83 6.75
N PRO A 173 -21.06 4.78 5.96
CA PRO A 173 -22.05 3.87 5.34
C PRO A 173 -22.53 2.77 6.30
N PRO A 174 -23.83 2.44 6.33
CA PRO A 174 -24.44 1.59 7.36
C PRO A 174 -24.04 0.10 7.32
N HIS A 175 -23.40 -0.34 6.26
CA HIS A 175 -22.89 -1.71 6.09
C HIS A 175 -21.57 -1.98 6.83
N TRP A 176 -21.03 -0.98 7.55
CA TRP A 176 -19.92 -1.16 8.46
C TRP A 176 -20.40 -1.22 9.91
N MET A 177 -19.94 -2.22 10.62
CA MET A 177 -20.29 -2.45 12.02
C MET A 177 -19.06 -2.37 12.90
N ALA A 178 -19.16 -1.68 14.04
CA ALA A 178 -18.17 -1.74 15.11
C ALA A 178 -18.41 -3.02 15.92
N VAL A 179 -17.58 -4.04 15.73
CA VAL A 179 -17.77 -5.37 16.30
C VAL A 179 -16.78 -5.62 17.43
N GLN A 180 -17.31 -5.82 18.64
CA GLN A 180 -16.52 -6.19 19.80
C GLN A 180 -15.84 -7.55 19.59
N GLY A 181 -14.54 -7.64 19.90
CA GLY A 181 -13.74 -8.84 19.71
C GLY A 181 -13.31 -9.13 18.29
N ALA A 182 -13.59 -8.22 17.32
CA ALA A 182 -13.03 -8.29 15.97
C ALA A 182 -11.60 -7.74 15.97
N TYR A 183 -10.69 -8.47 15.34
CA TYR A 183 -9.28 -8.11 15.12
C TYR A 183 -8.66 -9.11 14.15
N TRP A 184 -7.40 -8.98 13.82
CA TRP A 184 -6.72 -9.77 12.78
C TRP A 184 -6.82 -11.32 12.93
N ARG A 185 -7.10 -11.88 14.13
CA ARG A 185 -7.34 -13.32 14.33
C ARG A 185 -8.81 -13.71 14.26
N ARG A 186 -9.70 -12.74 14.31
CA ARG A 186 -11.16 -12.89 14.29
C ARG A 186 -11.76 -11.80 13.39
N PRO A 187 -11.49 -11.89 12.08
CA PRO A 187 -11.77 -10.76 11.17
C PRO A 187 -13.26 -10.50 10.96
N GLU A 188 -14.14 -11.49 11.07
CA GLU A 188 -15.59 -11.30 10.96
C GLU A 188 -16.28 -11.17 12.35
N GLY A 189 -15.50 -11.10 13.43
CA GLY A 189 -16.00 -11.02 14.82
C GLY A 189 -15.64 -12.23 15.68
N PRO A 190 -16.15 -12.30 16.94
CA PRO A 190 -15.70 -13.26 17.94
C PRO A 190 -15.82 -14.72 17.52
N ASP A 191 -16.77 -15.04 16.65
CA ASP A 191 -17.06 -16.39 16.20
C ASP A 191 -16.23 -16.83 14.99
N SER A 192 -15.41 -15.92 14.45
CA SER A 192 -14.55 -16.16 13.29
C SER A 192 -13.16 -16.64 13.64
N THR A 193 -12.43 -17.15 12.64
CA THR A 193 -11.07 -17.66 12.82
C THR A 193 -10.24 -17.54 11.56
N ILE A 194 -8.92 -17.36 11.73
CA ILE A 194 -7.94 -17.37 10.62
C ILE A 194 -7.37 -18.78 10.35
N LYS A 195 -7.99 -19.85 10.85
CA LYS A 195 -7.54 -21.23 10.57
C LYS A 195 -7.75 -21.55 9.08
N GLY A 196 -6.65 -21.93 8.41
CA GLY A 196 -6.67 -22.19 6.96
C GLY A 196 -6.47 -20.96 6.08
N ARG A 197 -6.47 -19.74 6.65
CA ARG A 197 -6.40 -18.45 5.95
C ARG A 197 -5.00 -17.83 6.00
N GLY A 198 -3.95 -18.67 6.04
CA GLY A 198 -2.58 -18.23 6.24
C GLY A 198 -2.02 -17.33 5.14
N ASP A 199 -2.47 -17.53 3.91
CA ASP A 199 -2.02 -16.86 2.70
C ASP A 199 -2.94 -15.70 2.28
N GLU A 200 -3.98 -15.40 3.07
CA GLU A 200 -4.76 -14.18 2.92
C GLU A 200 -4.01 -12.96 3.51
N PRO A 201 -4.29 -11.75 3.02
CA PRO A 201 -3.76 -10.53 3.62
C PRO A 201 -4.21 -10.42 5.07
N VAL A 202 -3.33 -9.97 5.95
CA VAL A 202 -3.73 -9.62 7.31
C VAL A 202 -4.56 -8.34 7.28
N THR A 203 -5.74 -8.36 7.93
CA THR A 203 -6.67 -7.23 8.01
C THR A 203 -6.85 -6.73 9.43
N HIS A 204 -7.66 -5.70 9.66
CA HIS A 204 -7.82 -5.00 10.95
C HIS A 204 -6.51 -4.40 11.47
N ILE A 205 -5.67 -3.96 10.55
CA ILE A 205 -4.34 -3.42 10.83
C ILE A 205 -4.39 -1.91 10.70
N SER A 206 -4.02 -1.23 11.78
CA SER A 206 -3.81 0.22 11.78
C SER A 206 -2.51 0.61 11.07
N TRP A 207 -2.34 1.88 10.76
CA TRP A 207 -1.06 2.39 10.26
C TRP A 207 0.09 2.14 11.27
N ASN A 208 -0.19 2.29 12.55
CA ASN A 208 0.79 2.06 13.63
C ASN A 208 1.23 0.60 13.67
N ASP A 209 0.29 -0.35 13.54
CA ASP A 209 0.55 -1.79 13.49
C ASP A 209 1.40 -2.16 12.26
N ALA A 210 1.01 -1.65 11.08
CA ALA A 210 1.71 -1.86 9.83
C ALA A 210 3.15 -1.33 9.89
N ASN A 211 3.35 -0.12 10.42
CA ASN A 211 4.66 0.49 10.62
C ASN A 211 5.52 -0.30 11.63
N ALA A 212 4.91 -0.81 12.72
CA ALA A 212 5.61 -1.67 13.69
C ALA A 212 6.08 -2.99 13.05
N PHE A 213 5.23 -3.64 12.23
CA PHE A 213 5.62 -4.83 11.48
C PHE A 213 6.78 -4.54 10.52
N CYS A 214 6.65 -3.50 9.68
CA CYS A 214 7.69 -3.18 8.70
C CYS A 214 9.03 -2.87 9.39
N LYS A 215 9.03 -2.15 10.51
CA LYS A 215 10.24 -1.90 11.32
C LYS A 215 10.83 -3.19 11.89
N TRP A 216 10.01 -4.10 12.41
CA TRP A 216 10.48 -5.42 12.87
C TRP A 216 11.13 -6.20 11.73
N ALA A 217 10.58 -6.12 10.52
CA ALA A 217 11.11 -6.74 9.31
C ALA A 217 12.40 -6.07 8.80
N GLY A 218 12.83 -4.94 9.38
CA GLY A 218 13.96 -4.13 8.89
C GLY A 218 13.60 -3.35 7.61
N ARG A 219 12.34 -3.02 7.46
CA ARG A 219 11.71 -2.35 6.32
C ARG A 219 10.93 -1.12 6.79
N ARG A 220 10.19 -0.51 5.90
CA ARG A 220 9.28 0.62 6.13
C ARG A 220 8.02 0.48 5.29
N LEU A 221 7.01 1.28 5.55
CA LEU A 221 5.92 1.45 4.60
C LEU A 221 6.42 2.16 3.33
N PRO A 222 5.85 1.88 2.14
CA PRO A 222 6.13 2.62 0.92
C PRO A 222 5.64 4.07 1.03
N SER A 223 6.22 5.01 0.28
CA SER A 223 5.54 6.28 0.04
C SER A 223 4.36 6.06 -0.91
N GLU A 224 3.48 7.07 -1.05
CA GLU A 224 2.40 7.01 -2.03
C GLU A 224 2.95 6.84 -3.45
N GLN A 225 4.00 7.61 -3.77
CA GLN A 225 4.65 7.60 -5.06
C GLN A 225 5.31 6.24 -5.36
N GLU A 226 6.01 5.67 -4.37
CA GLU A 226 6.60 4.33 -4.51
C GLU A 226 5.53 3.26 -4.72
N TRP A 227 4.40 3.38 -4.01
CA TRP A 227 3.29 2.45 -4.13
C TRP A 227 2.65 2.55 -5.52
N GLU A 228 2.31 3.77 -5.97
CA GLU A 228 1.66 3.98 -7.28
C GLU A 228 2.59 3.62 -8.44
N TYR A 229 3.87 3.98 -8.37
CA TYR A 229 4.86 3.56 -9.36
C TYR A 229 4.93 2.03 -9.47
N ALA A 230 4.94 1.33 -8.33
CA ALA A 230 4.90 -0.13 -8.31
C ALA A 230 3.57 -0.69 -8.87
N ALA A 231 2.43 -0.04 -8.58
CA ALA A 231 1.11 -0.43 -9.08
C ALA A 231 1.00 -0.30 -10.60
N ARG A 232 1.59 0.73 -11.19
CA ARG A 232 1.57 0.94 -12.65
C ARG A 232 2.34 -0.13 -13.43
N GLY A 233 3.25 -0.88 -12.78
CA GLY A 233 3.91 -2.03 -13.42
C GLY A 233 4.77 -1.70 -14.64
N GLY A 234 5.19 -0.43 -14.81
CA GLY A 234 5.94 0.06 -15.97
C GLY A 234 5.06 0.64 -17.08
N LEU A 235 3.75 0.68 -16.88
CA LEU A 235 2.81 1.32 -17.80
C LEU A 235 2.63 2.79 -17.40
N GLU A 236 2.42 3.64 -18.41
CA GLU A 236 2.16 5.06 -18.25
C GLU A 236 0.76 5.38 -18.77
N ASP A 237 0.09 6.35 -18.14
CA ASP A 237 -1.22 6.88 -18.57
C ASP A 237 -2.31 5.80 -18.73
N VAL A 238 -2.35 4.84 -17.81
CA VAL A 238 -3.37 3.78 -17.79
C VAL A 238 -4.06 3.72 -16.43
N PRO A 239 -5.36 3.37 -16.39
CA PRO A 239 -6.12 3.29 -15.14
C PRO A 239 -5.79 2.07 -14.30
N PHE A 240 -5.30 0.98 -14.90
CA PHE A 240 -5.11 -0.31 -14.24
C PHE A 240 -3.67 -0.81 -14.31
N PRO A 241 -3.25 -1.70 -13.38
CA PRO A 241 -1.92 -2.33 -13.39
C PRO A 241 -1.61 -3.16 -14.65
N TRP A 242 -2.62 -3.50 -15.42
CA TRP A 242 -2.55 -4.30 -16.66
C TRP A 242 -2.87 -3.50 -17.92
N GLY A 243 -3.09 -2.18 -17.82
CA GLY A 243 -3.43 -1.31 -18.95
C GLY A 243 -4.89 -0.87 -18.97
N ASP A 244 -5.48 -0.76 -20.16
CA ASP A 244 -6.86 -0.31 -20.39
C ASP A 244 -7.84 -1.46 -20.60
N ASP A 245 -7.36 -2.70 -20.60
CA ASP A 245 -8.21 -3.88 -20.80
C ASP A 245 -9.29 -4.02 -19.73
N PRO A 246 -10.42 -4.68 -20.04
CA PRO A 246 -11.44 -5.02 -19.05
C PRO A 246 -10.88 -5.71 -17.80
N ALA A 247 -11.51 -5.44 -16.67
CA ALA A 247 -11.02 -5.88 -15.36
C ALA A 247 -11.51 -7.29 -14.94
N GLU A 248 -12.35 -7.94 -15.75
CA GLU A 248 -12.92 -9.26 -15.46
C GLU A 248 -11.83 -10.29 -15.13
N GLY A 249 -11.94 -10.91 -13.94
CA GLY A 249 -11.00 -11.93 -13.48
C GLY A 249 -9.58 -11.43 -13.18
N LYS A 250 -9.34 -10.11 -13.13
CA LYS A 250 -8.01 -9.54 -12.92
C LYS A 250 -7.79 -8.97 -11.51
N LEU A 251 -8.83 -8.82 -10.71
CA LEU A 251 -8.76 -8.27 -9.35
C LEU A 251 -9.91 -8.76 -8.49
N ASN A 252 -9.76 -8.67 -7.17
CA ASN A 252 -10.82 -8.84 -6.19
C ASN A 252 -11.44 -7.48 -5.86
N GLY A 253 -12.60 -7.20 -6.42
CA GLY A 253 -13.37 -5.97 -6.23
C GLY A 253 -14.87 -6.26 -6.32
N TRP A 254 -15.69 -5.33 -5.82
CA TRP A 254 -17.13 -5.54 -5.76
C TRP A 254 -17.79 -5.56 -7.13
N GLN A 255 -18.66 -6.54 -7.33
CA GLN A 255 -19.45 -6.76 -8.53
C GLN A 255 -20.92 -6.92 -8.16
N GLY A 256 -21.84 -6.45 -9.05
CA GLY A 256 -23.26 -6.52 -8.80
C GLY A 256 -23.80 -5.56 -7.74
N ALA A 257 -24.97 -5.83 -7.20
CA ALA A 257 -25.64 -4.93 -6.25
C ALA A 257 -24.86 -4.80 -4.94
N PHE A 258 -24.63 -3.55 -4.49
CA PHE A 258 -23.92 -3.27 -3.25
C PHE A 258 -24.88 -2.84 -2.12
N PRO A 259 -24.72 -3.31 -0.87
CA PRO A 259 -23.68 -4.19 -0.34
C PRO A 259 -23.93 -5.70 -0.52
N GLY A 260 -24.96 -6.12 -1.25
CA GLY A 260 -25.30 -7.52 -1.46
C GLY A 260 -25.63 -8.28 -0.17
N LYS A 261 -25.64 -9.61 -0.25
CA LYS A 261 -25.91 -10.50 0.89
C LYS A 261 -24.77 -11.46 1.21
N GLY A 262 -23.53 -11.13 0.82
CA GLY A 262 -22.39 -12.01 1.02
C GLY A 262 -22.36 -13.20 0.05
N GLU A 263 -22.88 -13.03 -1.15
CA GLU A 263 -22.81 -14.02 -2.23
C GLU A 263 -21.43 -13.95 -2.92
N ALA A 264 -20.95 -15.10 -3.41
CA ALA A 264 -19.70 -15.14 -4.15
C ALA A 264 -19.76 -14.22 -5.37
N GLN A 265 -18.72 -13.42 -5.56
CA GLN A 265 -18.56 -12.53 -6.69
C GLN A 265 -18.06 -13.32 -7.93
N GLU A 266 -18.07 -12.71 -9.11
CA GLU A 266 -17.58 -13.35 -10.34
C GLU A 266 -16.10 -13.69 -10.29
N ASP A 267 -15.33 -12.98 -9.45
CA ASP A 267 -13.92 -13.27 -9.17
C ASP A 267 -13.70 -14.47 -8.24
N GLY A 268 -14.78 -15.06 -7.71
CA GLY A 268 -14.76 -16.24 -6.84
C GLY A 268 -14.60 -15.95 -5.34
N TYR A 269 -14.53 -14.68 -4.93
CA TYR A 269 -14.32 -14.29 -3.53
C TYR A 269 -15.49 -13.44 -3.02
N ILE A 270 -15.81 -13.59 -1.73
CA ILE A 270 -16.80 -12.76 -1.03
C ILE A 270 -16.10 -11.65 -0.24
N GLY A 271 -14.95 -11.96 0.31
CA GLY A 271 -14.09 -11.08 1.11
C GLY A 271 -12.68 -11.04 0.52
N VAL A 272 -11.68 -11.11 1.37
CA VAL A 272 -10.28 -11.07 0.91
C VAL A 272 -9.90 -12.34 0.16
N ALA A 273 -9.13 -12.18 -0.92
CA ALA A 273 -8.49 -13.25 -1.68
C ALA A 273 -7.06 -13.50 -1.18
N PRO A 274 -6.44 -14.66 -1.45
CA PRO A 274 -5.02 -14.88 -1.20
C PRO A 274 -4.13 -13.77 -1.76
N VAL A 275 -2.98 -13.52 -1.12
CA VAL A 275 -2.10 -12.39 -1.46
C VAL A 275 -1.54 -12.44 -2.89
N ASP A 276 -1.61 -13.58 -3.54
CA ASP A 276 -1.13 -13.86 -4.91
C ASP A 276 -2.22 -14.43 -5.82
N ALA A 277 -3.50 -14.16 -5.53
CA ALA A 277 -4.65 -14.78 -6.22
C ALA A 277 -4.78 -14.42 -7.70
N PHE A 278 -4.28 -13.26 -8.12
CA PHE A 278 -4.38 -12.77 -9.49
C PHE A 278 -3.00 -12.59 -10.10
N GLU A 279 -2.97 -12.56 -11.45
CA GLU A 279 -1.73 -12.38 -12.20
C GLU A 279 -1.01 -11.08 -11.79
N PRO A 280 0.32 -11.12 -11.66
CA PRO A 280 1.08 -9.94 -11.30
C PRO A 280 1.19 -8.95 -12.46
N ASN A 281 1.40 -7.68 -12.15
CA ASN A 281 1.69 -6.66 -13.15
C ASN A 281 3.12 -6.80 -13.72
N GLY A 282 3.52 -5.93 -14.65
CA GLY A 282 4.82 -5.96 -15.32
C GLY A 282 6.04 -5.86 -14.41
N PHE A 283 5.88 -5.42 -13.15
CA PHE A 283 6.92 -5.41 -12.12
C PHE A 283 6.85 -6.62 -11.17
N GLY A 284 5.92 -7.54 -11.39
CA GLY A 284 5.71 -8.70 -10.52
C GLY A 284 4.95 -8.40 -9.23
N MET A 285 4.15 -7.31 -9.21
CA MET A 285 3.31 -6.95 -8.07
C MET A 285 1.94 -7.59 -8.19
N HIS A 286 1.48 -8.27 -7.13
CA HIS A 286 0.14 -8.86 -7.04
C HIS A 286 -0.82 -7.92 -6.32
N ASN A 287 -2.08 -7.98 -6.72
CA ASN A 287 -3.23 -7.36 -6.03
C ASN A 287 -3.02 -5.88 -5.70
N MET A 288 -2.45 -5.12 -6.66
CA MET A 288 -2.25 -3.68 -6.49
C MET A 288 -3.56 -2.89 -6.55
N LEU A 289 -4.65 -3.50 -7.05
CA LEU A 289 -6.00 -2.97 -6.98
C LEU A 289 -6.94 -3.98 -6.34
N GLY A 290 -7.90 -3.47 -5.56
CA GLY A 290 -8.86 -4.30 -4.86
C GLY A 290 -8.24 -5.08 -3.70
N ASN A 291 -8.86 -6.15 -3.30
CA ASN A 291 -8.52 -7.02 -2.19
C ASN A 291 -8.51 -6.27 -0.84
N VAL A 292 -7.45 -5.55 -0.51
CA VAL A 292 -7.37 -4.71 0.71
C VAL A 292 -6.74 -3.35 0.42
N TRP A 293 -7.24 -2.31 1.06
CA TRP A 293 -6.59 -1.02 1.16
C TRP A 293 -5.21 -1.17 1.79
N GLU A 294 -4.20 -0.51 1.21
CA GLU A 294 -2.83 -0.62 1.67
C GLU A 294 -2.31 0.68 2.27
N TRP A 295 -1.85 0.61 3.53
CA TRP A 295 -1.22 1.73 4.20
C TRP A 295 0.08 2.15 3.53
N THR A 296 0.23 3.47 3.34
CA THR A 296 1.48 4.10 2.93
C THR A 296 2.07 4.94 4.07
N ARG A 297 3.29 5.43 3.91
CA ARG A 297 3.88 6.37 4.88
C ARG A 297 3.42 7.81 4.67
N GLY A 298 2.62 8.08 3.64
CA GLY A 298 2.07 9.39 3.33
C GLY A 298 1.11 9.94 4.38
N GLY A 299 0.72 11.19 4.21
CA GLY A 299 -0.22 11.88 5.08
C GLY A 299 0.40 12.57 6.29
N THR A 300 -0.45 13.06 7.17
CA THR A 300 -0.10 13.78 8.40
C THR A 300 -0.10 12.86 9.62
N ALA A 301 0.18 13.39 10.81
CA ALA A 301 0.07 12.64 12.05
C ALA A 301 -1.37 12.20 12.37
N LYS A 302 -2.37 12.93 11.87
CA LYS A 302 -3.80 12.65 12.11
C LYS A 302 -4.43 11.83 10.99
N GLU A 303 -4.01 12.06 9.76
CA GLU A 303 -4.58 11.47 8.55
C GLU A 303 -3.49 10.73 7.78
N ARG A 304 -3.60 9.42 7.69
CA ARG A 304 -2.70 8.54 6.95
C ARG A 304 -3.36 8.10 5.66
N ILE A 305 -2.55 7.83 4.67
CA ILE A 305 -3.00 7.56 3.32
C ILE A 305 -3.00 6.06 3.06
N LEU A 306 -4.11 5.60 2.48
CA LEU A 306 -4.29 4.26 1.93
C LEU A 306 -4.42 4.33 0.41
N ARG A 307 -4.01 3.25 -0.26
CA ARG A 307 -3.98 3.12 -1.71
C ARG A 307 -4.62 1.81 -2.16
N GLY A 308 -5.10 1.78 -3.41
CA GLY A 308 -5.45 0.57 -4.13
C GLY A 308 -6.90 0.14 -4.06
N GLY A 309 -7.68 0.63 -3.11
CA GLY A 309 -9.03 0.10 -2.88
C GLY A 309 -9.04 -1.28 -2.27
N SER A 310 -10.21 -1.90 -2.18
CA SER A 310 -10.41 -3.20 -1.54
C SER A 310 -11.54 -4.00 -2.19
N PHE A 311 -11.83 -5.17 -1.66
CA PHE A 311 -12.91 -6.03 -2.13
C PHE A 311 -14.33 -5.42 -2.04
N VAL A 312 -14.52 -4.32 -1.31
CA VAL A 312 -15.80 -3.59 -1.23
C VAL A 312 -15.88 -2.39 -2.17
N ASP A 313 -14.85 -2.14 -2.96
CA ASP A 313 -14.78 -1.05 -3.93
C ASP A 313 -14.97 -1.59 -5.35
N SER A 314 -15.52 -0.81 -6.29
CA SER A 314 -15.84 -1.29 -7.64
C SER A 314 -15.10 -0.51 -8.74
N ILE A 315 -14.94 -1.14 -9.90
CA ILE A 315 -14.29 -0.54 -11.07
C ILE A 315 -14.98 0.75 -11.53
N ASP A 316 -16.28 0.80 -11.51
CA ASP A 316 -17.08 1.94 -11.95
C ASP A 316 -17.43 2.93 -10.82
N GLY A 317 -17.04 2.60 -9.58
CA GLY A 317 -17.30 3.42 -8.40
C GLY A 317 -18.77 3.43 -7.95
N HIS A 318 -19.61 2.47 -8.37
CA HIS A 318 -20.96 2.34 -7.84
C HIS A 318 -20.96 1.82 -6.39
N ALA A 319 -19.96 1.03 -6.02
CA ALA A 319 -19.70 0.59 -4.66
C ALA A 319 -18.46 1.30 -4.11
N ASN A 320 -18.65 2.19 -3.12
CA ASN A 320 -17.63 3.00 -2.44
C ASN A 320 -16.69 3.79 -3.40
N HIS A 321 -15.42 3.36 -3.55
CA HIS A 321 -14.42 4.05 -4.37
C HIS A 321 -14.32 3.42 -5.76
N MET A 322 -13.98 4.26 -6.73
CA MET A 322 -13.62 3.79 -8.07
C MET A 322 -12.20 3.20 -8.06
N LEU A 323 -12.04 1.96 -8.49
CA LEU A 323 -10.75 1.28 -8.52
C LEU A 323 -9.90 1.73 -9.71
N ARG A 324 -8.81 2.42 -9.42
CA ARG A 324 -7.76 2.89 -10.34
C ARG A 324 -6.40 2.83 -9.65
N VAL A 325 -5.30 2.82 -10.39
CA VAL A 325 -3.94 2.89 -9.80
C VAL A 325 -3.73 4.14 -8.95
N SER A 326 -4.49 5.21 -9.22
CA SER A 326 -4.51 6.46 -8.47
C SER A 326 -5.43 6.44 -7.24
N THR A 327 -6.27 5.42 -7.06
CA THR A 327 -7.26 5.36 -5.97
C THR A 327 -6.62 5.58 -4.60
N ARG A 328 -7.20 6.52 -3.85
CA ARG A 328 -6.64 7.05 -2.61
C ARG A 328 -7.73 7.31 -1.58
N MET A 329 -7.45 6.97 -0.35
CA MET A 329 -8.29 7.26 0.82
C MET A 329 -7.42 7.73 1.98
N VAL A 330 -8.00 8.47 2.92
CA VAL A 330 -7.36 8.86 4.17
C VAL A 330 -8.09 8.25 5.36
N ASN A 331 -7.33 7.89 6.40
CA ASN A 331 -7.91 7.45 7.67
C ASN A 331 -6.96 7.80 8.84
N SER A 332 -7.44 7.71 10.09
CA SER A 332 -6.61 7.94 11.26
C SER A 332 -5.55 6.83 11.42
N ALA A 333 -4.42 7.18 12.04
CA ALA A 333 -3.29 6.25 12.17
C ALA A 333 -3.56 5.03 13.06
N ASP A 334 -4.56 5.10 13.91
CA ASP A 334 -4.99 4.09 14.86
C ASP A 334 -6.19 3.25 14.37
N SER A 335 -6.78 3.61 13.22
CA SER A 335 -7.92 2.90 12.66
C SER A 335 -7.50 1.69 11.85
N GLY A 336 -8.20 0.57 12.06
CA GLY A 336 -8.12 -0.62 11.24
C GLY A 336 -9.52 -1.14 10.92
N SER A 337 -9.68 -1.85 9.81
CA SER A 337 -10.95 -2.43 9.37
C SER A 337 -10.74 -3.74 8.64
N HIS A 338 -11.83 -4.44 8.38
CA HIS A 338 -11.85 -5.74 7.71
C HIS A 338 -11.21 -5.72 6.30
N ASN A 339 -11.06 -4.55 5.70
CA ASN A 339 -10.50 -4.34 4.37
C ASN A 339 -9.21 -3.52 4.35
N THR A 340 -8.52 -3.36 5.48
CA THR A 340 -7.24 -2.62 5.56
C THR A 340 -6.07 -3.53 5.88
N GLY A 341 -5.06 -3.52 5.02
CA GLY A 341 -3.81 -4.25 5.11
C GLY A 341 -2.62 -3.37 4.72
N PHE A 342 -1.51 -3.97 4.32
CA PHE A 342 -0.30 -3.24 3.93
C PHE A 342 0.72 -4.15 3.25
N ARG A 343 1.70 -3.54 2.59
CA ARG A 343 2.98 -4.16 2.19
C ARG A 343 4.15 -3.29 2.63
N CYS A 344 5.34 -3.87 2.77
CA CYS A 344 6.52 -3.12 3.16
C CYS A 344 7.42 -2.79 1.97
N ALA A 345 8.17 -1.71 2.11
CA ALA A 345 9.22 -1.29 1.19
C ALA A 345 10.57 -1.13 1.92
N SER A 346 11.63 -0.99 1.17
CA SER A 346 12.96 -0.69 1.69
C SER A 346 13.66 0.33 0.81
N THR A 347 14.46 1.21 1.41
CA THR A 347 15.37 2.05 0.66
C THR A 347 16.57 1.20 0.26
N LYS A 348 16.91 1.13 -1.03
CA LYS A 348 18.16 0.49 -1.45
C LYS A 348 19.32 1.26 -0.82
N ALA A 349 20.10 0.60 0.01
CA ALA A 349 21.37 1.17 0.45
C ALA A 349 22.19 1.52 -0.79
N LYS A 350 22.58 2.78 -0.95
CA LYS A 350 23.53 3.20 -2.00
C LYS A 350 24.73 2.24 -1.95
N ARG A 351 24.93 1.42 -2.98
CA ARG A 351 26.08 0.52 -3.06
C ARG A 351 27.32 1.37 -2.84
N LYS A 352 28.00 1.20 -1.70
CA LYS A 352 29.31 1.80 -1.49
C LYS A 352 30.17 1.36 -2.68
N ARG A 353 30.51 2.30 -3.56
CA ARG A 353 31.52 2.06 -4.61
C ARG A 353 32.80 1.69 -3.86
N THR A 354 33.08 0.39 -3.77
CA THR A 354 34.38 -0.09 -3.35
C THR A 354 35.37 0.49 -4.35
N ARG A 355 36.10 1.52 -3.91
CA ARG A 355 37.29 2.03 -4.63
C ARG A 355 38.23 0.84 -4.74
N ARG A 356 38.23 0.19 -5.89
CA ARG A 356 39.27 -0.77 -6.29
C ARG A 356 40.57 0.03 -6.32
N LYS A 357 41.36 -0.05 -5.23
CA LYS A 357 42.75 0.41 -5.24
C LYS A 357 43.45 -0.34 -6.37
N LYS A 358 43.75 0.35 -7.47
CA LYS A 358 44.72 -0.13 -8.43
C LYS A 358 46.03 -0.32 -7.67
N ARG A 359 46.40 -1.57 -7.36
CA ARG A 359 47.77 -1.92 -7.07
C ARG A 359 48.55 -1.59 -8.34
N ARG A 360 49.36 -0.54 -8.27
CA ARG A 360 50.49 -0.35 -9.15
C ARG A 360 51.49 -1.40 -8.69
N GLU A 361 51.75 -2.38 -9.48
CA GLU A 361 52.94 -3.21 -9.43
C GLU A 361 54.08 -2.38 -10.04
N LEU A 362 55.15 -2.28 -9.27
CA LEU A 362 56.42 -1.83 -9.70
C LEU A 362 57.11 -2.92 -10.53
#